data_a73c4b0cf52cca24cae3eb834574d047
#
_entry.id   a73c4b0cf52cca24cae3eb834574d047
#
_cell.length_a   1.000
_cell.length_b   1.000
_cell.length_c   1.000
_cell.angle_alpha   90.00
_cell.angle_beta   90.00
_cell.angle_gamma   90.00
#
_symmetry.space_group_name_H-M   'P 1'
#
loop_
_entity.id
_entity.type
_entity.pdbx_description
1 polymer ?
#
loop_
_entity_poly.entity_id
_entity_poly.type
_entity_poly.pdbx_seq_one_letter_code
_entity_poly.pdbx_strand_id
1 'polypeptide(L)'
;TCITDLSSHSEWLHPGTDCYLVGSRSIREALTAKGVEPGRVHVTGIPVRPQFQPSAGRGSRPGGDGTRRLLIMGGGLGMLPRRSGFYEALNALPGTETTLLTGHNRKLYEKLAGRHPHIQVVGFTDRVYDYMAQADLMLSKPGGITLFETIFSELPMLAWEPTLQQERDNARFLVRRGIGRVAPREPEGCLEAVRGLLYDDPALAAMRAHMRALKGELEAQSLERIVSALTAAKGVDD
;
A
#
# COMPACT_ATOMS: atom_id res chain seq x y z
N THR A 1 5.81 15.02 14.67
CA THR A 1 6.30 14.51 13.37
C THR A 1 5.64 13.18 13.04
N CYS A 2 5.07 13.04 11.83
CA CYS A 2 4.58 11.78 11.29
C CYS A 2 5.57 11.28 10.24
N ILE A 3 6.11 10.07 10.45
CA ILE A 3 7.05 9.44 9.51
C ILE A 3 6.25 8.51 8.60
N THR A 4 6.22 8.85 7.30
CA THR A 4 5.38 8.17 6.30
C THR A 4 6.12 7.10 5.49
N ASP A 5 7.30 6.69 5.94
CA ASP A 5 8.09 5.58 5.40
C ASP A 5 8.53 4.63 6.53
N LEU A 6 8.89 3.41 6.15
CA LEU A 6 9.40 2.41 7.10
C LEU A 6 10.94 2.42 7.13
N SER A 7 11.50 3.63 7.21
CA SER A 7 12.92 3.89 7.41
C SER A 7 13.11 4.85 8.60
N SER A 8 14.32 4.94 9.12
CA SER A 8 14.66 5.76 10.29
C SER A 8 15.74 6.81 9.95
N HIS A 9 15.47 7.65 8.96
CA HIS A 9 16.42 8.67 8.53
C HIS A 9 16.69 9.70 9.64
N SER A 10 17.94 10.09 9.83
CA SER A 10 18.31 11.04 10.88
C SER A 10 17.78 12.45 10.63
N GLU A 11 17.51 12.80 9.38
CA GLU A 11 16.92 14.08 8.98
C GLU A 11 15.51 14.34 9.55
N TRP A 12 14.81 13.28 9.99
CA TRP A 12 13.50 13.43 10.63
C TRP A 12 13.56 13.72 12.12
N LEU A 13 14.77 13.65 12.71
CA LEU A 13 14.98 13.88 14.12
C LEU A 13 15.27 15.36 14.38
N HIS A 14 14.32 16.04 15.02
CA HIS A 14 14.46 17.44 15.38
C HIS A 14 14.28 17.61 16.90
N PRO A 15 15.16 18.38 17.58
CA PRO A 15 15.11 18.57 19.04
C PRO A 15 13.76 19.07 19.56
N GLY A 16 13.04 19.86 18.76
CA GLY A 16 11.74 20.43 19.13
C GLY A 16 10.52 19.55 18.85
N THR A 17 10.71 18.30 18.41
CA THR A 17 9.57 17.42 18.12
C THR A 17 8.96 16.86 19.40
N ASP A 18 7.68 17.13 19.67
CA ASP A 18 6.97 16.64 20.86
C ASP A 18 6.73 15.14 20.81
N CYS A 19 6.31 14.62 19.67
CA CYS A 19 6.14 13.17 19.45
C CYS A 19 6.42 12.75 18.02
N TYR A 20 6.71 11.46 17.86
CA TYR A 20 6.89 10.79 16.60
C TYR A 20 5.78 9.74 16.41
N LEU A 21 5.06 9.85 15.32
CA LEU A 21 4.09 8.84 14.87
C LEU A 21 4.78 7.99 13.81
N VAL A 22 4.88 6.69 14.05
CA VAL A 22 5.69 5.80 13.19
C VAL A 22 4.89 4.60 12.70
N GLY A 23 5.28 4.08 11.53
CA GLY A 23 4.60 2.98 10.86
C GLY A 23 4.81 1.60 11.50
N SER A 24 5.84 1.40 12.35
CA SER A 24 6.14 0.09 12.89
C SER A 24 6.96 0.15 14.18
N ARG A 25 6.93 -0.96 14.95
CA ARG A 25 7.77 -1.14 16.15
C ARG A 25 9.26 -1.04 15.83
N SER A 26 9.71 -1.57 14.70
CA SER A 26 11.12 -1.50 14.30
C SER A 26 11.59 -0.06 14.08
N ILE A 27 10.73 0.84 13.60
CA ILE A 27 11.07 2.27 13.50
C ILE A 27 11.13 2.91 14.88
N ARG A 28 10.19 2.58 15.80
CA ARG A 28 10.26 3.02 17.19
C ARG A 28 11.59 2.64 17.83
N GLU A 29 11.99 1.37 17.72
CA GLU A 29 13.26 0.86 18.24
C GLU A 29 14.46 1.58 17.64
N ALA A 30 14.45 1.81 16.31
CA ALA A 30 15.51 2.52 15.63
C ALA A 30 15.62 4.01 16.05
N LEU A 31 14.50 4.70 16.28
CA LEU A 31 14.50 6.09 16.79
C LEU A 31 14.97 6.13 18.24
N THR A 32 14.56 5.18 19.07
CA THR A 32 15.00 5.07 20.46
C THR A 32 16.51 4.82 20.53
N ALA A 33 17.05 3.95 19.68
CA ALA A 33 18.49 3.73 19.57
C ALA A 33 19.28 4.98 19.13
N LYS A 34 18.63 5.93 18.47
CA LYS A 34 19.21 7.24 18.11
C LYS A 34 18.99 8.32 19.18
N GLY A 35 18.51 7.96 20.38
CA GLY A 35 18.37 8.85 21.52
C GLY A 35 17.00 9.52 21.66
N VAL A 36 16.00 9.13 20.86
CA VAL A 36 14.63 9.61 21.07
C VAL A 36 14.03 8.88 22.27
N GLU A 37 13.45 9.64 23.21
CA GLU A 37 12.78 9.07 24.37
C GLU A 37 11.62 8.13 23.95
N PRO A 38 11.55 6.88 24.46
CA PRO A 38 10.55 5.89 24.05
C PRO A 38 9.10 6.35 24.22
N GLY A 39 8.81 7.16 25.23
CA GLY A 39 7.48 7.73 25.48
C GLY A 39 7.02 8.75 24.43
N ARG A 40 7.95 9.27 23.62
CA ARG A 40 7.65 10.21 22.53
C ARG A 40 7.45 9.53 21.18
N VAL A 41 7.57 8.20 21.10
CA VAL A 41 7.43 7.46 19.84
C VAL A 41 6.24 6.50 19.89
N HIS A 42 5.22 6.77 19.08
CA HIS A 42 3.97 6.02 19.03
C HIS A 42 3.86 5.22 17.73
N VAL A 43 3.53 3.92 17.84
CA VAL A 43 3.35 3.02 16.68
C VAL A 43 1.89 3.09 16.25
N THR A 44 1.52 4.12 15.53
CA THR A 44 0.16 4.36 15.05
C THR A 44 -0.13 3.76 13.67
N GLY A 45 0.89 3.25 13.01
CA GLY A 45 0.83 3.08 11.56
C GLY A 45 1.00 4.42 10.84
N ILE A 46 1.02 4.38 9.51
CA ILE A 46 0.92 5.58 8.69
C ILE A 46 -0.58 5.89 8.54
N PRO A 47 -1.02 7.12 8.89
CA PRO A 47 -2.43 7.48 8.79
C PRO A 47 -2.95 7.36 7.37
N VAL A 48 -4.10 6.71 7.22
CA VAL A 48 -4.82 6.59 5.95
C VAL A 48 -6.23 7.14 6.09
N ARG A 49 -6.83 7.54 4.97
CA ARG A 49 -8.22 8.01 4.97
C ARG A 49 -9.17 6.90 5.43
N PRO A 50 -10.24 7.20 6.19
CA PRO A 50 -11.17 6.19 6.72
C PRO A 50 -11.80 5.29 5.65
N GLN A 51 -11.91 5.76 4.41
CA GLN A 51 -12.47 5.02 3.28
C GLN A 51 -11.67 3.76 2.90
N PHE A 52 -10.38 3.67 3.26
CA PHE A 52 -9.55 2.48 3.04
C PHE A 52 -9.85 1.34 4.02
N GLN A 53 -10.68 1.56 5.01
CA GLN A 53 -11.10 0.49 5.92
C GLN A 53 -12.14 -0.40 5.24
N PRO A 54 -12.07 -1.75 5.41
CA PRO A 54 -13.11 -2.63 4.92
C PRO A 54 -14.45 -2.25 5.54
N SER A 55 -15.47 -2.06 4.72
CA SER A 55 -16.83 -1.93 5.22
C SER A 55 -17.21 -3.20 5.98
N ALA A 56 -17.84 -3.06 7.15
CA ALA A 56 -18.40 -4.19 7.89
C ALA A 56 -19.31 -4.98 6.93
N GLY A 57 -18.98 -6.23 6.65
CA GLY A 57 -19.71 -7.08 5.70
C GLY A 57 -18.88 -7.56 4.51
N ARG A 58 -17.66 -7.11 4.29
CA ARG A 58 -16.74 -7.63 3.25
C ARG A 58 -16.03 -8.93 3.65
N GLY A 59 -16.76 -9.87 4.22
CA GLY A 59 -16.31 -11.26 4.38
C GLY A 59 -16.42 -12.08 3.08
N SER A 60 -17.12 -11.57 2.08
CA SER A 60 -17.29 -12.23 0.78
C SER A 60 -16.35 -11.59 -0.24
N ARG A 61 -15.54 -12.40 -0.88
CA ARG A 61 -14.71 -12.06 -2.03
C ARG A 61 -15.45 -11.15 -3.01
N PRO A 62 -14.86 -10.05 -3.49
CA PRO A 62 -15.25 -9.52 -4.78
C PRO A 62 -14.95 -10.62 -5.80
N GLY A 63 -15.93 -11.08 -6.55
CA GLY A 63 -15.74 -12.17 -7.52
C GLY A 63 -16.37 -13.50 -7.12
N GLY A 64 -17.56 -13.48 -6.51
CA GLY A 64 -18.43 -14.67 -6.41
C GLY A 64 -18.80 -15.28 -7.76
N ASP A 65 -18.43 -14.59 -8.85
CA ASP A 65 -18.54 -14.97 -10.24
C ASP A 65 -17.30 -15.74 -10.78
N GLY A 66 -16.28 -15.97 -9.95
CA GLY A 66 -15.01 -16.60 -10.35
C GLY A 66 -14.01 -15.65 -11.02
N THR A 67 -14.36 -14.39 -11.27
CA THR A 67 -13.47 -13.39 -11.88
C THR A 67 -12.39 -12.94 -10.91
N ARG A 68 -11.15 -12.87 -11.38
CA ARG A 68 -10.00 -12.30 -10.66
C ARG A 68 -9.88 -10.82 -10.97
N ARG A 69 -9.66 -10.00 -9.94
CA ARG A 69 -9.53 -8.54 -10.10
C ARG A 69 -8.14 -8.08 -9.69
N LEU A 70 -7.39 -7.63 -10.69
CA LEU A 70 -6.04 -7.08 -10.52
C LEU A 70 -6.10 -5.56 -10.58
N LEU A 71 -5.58 -4.90 -9.54
CA LEU A 71 -5.38 -3.45 -9.54
C LEU A 71 -3.91 -3.14 -9.80
N ILE A 72 -3.63 -2.30 -10.81
CA ILE A 72 -2.26 -1.86 -11.12
C ILE A 72 -2.17 -0.35 -10.95
N MET A 73 -1.19 0.11 -10.16
CA MET A 73 -0.98 1.52 -9.88
C MET A 73 0.48 1.93 -10.05
N GLY A 74 0.71 3.02 -10.80
CA GLY A 74 2.04 3.61 -10.96
C GLY A 74 2.35 4.77 -9.99
N GLY A 75 1.51 4.96 -8.95
CA GLY A 75 1.51 6.16 -8.13
C GLY A 75 0.98 7.38 -8.89
N GLY A 76 1.00 8.56 -8.26
CA GLY A 76 0.47 9.80 -8.86
C GLY A 76 1.10 10.17 -10.20
N LEU A 77 2.37 9.84 -10.41
CA LEU A 77 3.09 10.07 -11.67
C LEU A 77 2.85 8.97 -12.73
N GLY A 78 2.11 7.91 -12.41
CA GLY A 78 1.79 6.83 -13.33
C GLY A 78 3.03 6.15 -13.91
N MET A 79 4.02 5.82 -13.06
CA MET A 79 5.23 5.12 -13.48
C MET A 79 4.94 3.62 -13.68
N LEU A 80 4.50 3.28 -14.88
CA LEU A 80 4.06 1.95 -15.30
C LEU A 80 4.92 1.45 -16.46
N PRO A 81 4.99 0.12 -16.71
CA PRO A 81 5.71 -0.43 -17.85
C PRO A 81 5.27 0.22 -19.16
N ARG A 82 6.22 0.51 -20.05
CA ARG A 82 5.95 1.19 -21.34
C ARG A 82 5.78 0.23 -22.52
N ARG A 83 6.13 -1.06 -22.35
CA ARG A 83 6.07 -2.07 -23.41
C ARG A 83 4.63 -2.54 -23.60
N SER A 84 4.13 -2.50 -24.83
CA SER A 84 2.76 -2.95 -25.17
C SER A 84 2.54 -4.42 -24.85
N GLY A 85 3.50 -5.28 -25.14
CA GLY A 85 3.40 -6.73 -24.87
C GLY A 85 3.09 -7.10 -23.42
N PHE A 86 3.47 -6.26 -22.46
CA PHE A 86 3.09 -6.45 -21.06
C PHE A 86 1.56 -6.36 -20.86
N TYR A 87 0.92 -5.37 -21.47
CA TYR A 87 -0.53 -5.17 -21.38
C TYR A 87 -1.32 -6.19 -22.19
N GLU A 88 -0.78 -6.62 -23.32
CA GLU A 88 -1.33 -7.71 -24.12
C GLU A 88 -1.34 -9.01 -23.31
N ALA A 89 -0.24 -9.30 -22.63
CA ALA A 89 -0.12 -10.49 -21.77
C ALA A 89 -1.02 -10.42 -20.52
N LEU A 90 -1.20 -9.24 -19.91
CA LEU A 90 -2.15 -9.03 -18.83
C LEU A 90 -3.59 -9.26 -19.30
N ASN A 91 -3.93 -8.71 -20.47
CA ASN A 91 -5.27 -8.88 -21.06
C ASN A 91 -5.60 -10.35 -21.38
N ALA A 92 -4.59 -11.17 -21.59
CA ALA A 92 -4.74 -12.60 -21.87
C ALA A 92 -4.80 -13.49 -20.60
N LEU A 93 -4.77 -12.92 -19.39
CA LEU A 93 -4.89 -13.68 -18.16
C LEU A 93 -6.30 -14.27 -18.02
N PRO A 94 -6.44 -15.60 -17.80
CA PRO A 94 -7.74 -16.27 -17.77
C PRO A 94 -8.64 -15.73 -16.65
N GLY A 95 -9.90 -15.41 -16.97
CA GLY A 95 -10.90 -14.97 -15.99
C GLY A 95 -10.46 -13.78 -15.15
N THR A 96 -9.66 -12.86 -15.72
CA THR A 96 -9.09 -11.72 -15.00
C THR A 96 -9.54 -10.40 -15.60
N GLU A 97 -10.04 -9.52 -14.76
CA GLU A 97 -10.28 -8.11 -15.06
C GLU A 97 -9.22 -7.25 -14.38
N THR A 98 -8.54 -6.42 -15.15
CA THR A 98 -7.48 -5.54 -14.65
C THR A 98 -7.96 -4.09 -14.64
N THR A 99 -7.81 -3.42 -13.51
CA THR A 99 -7.92 -1.95 -13.44
C THR A 99 -6.53 -1.34 -13.41
N LEU A 100 -6.26 -0.42 -14.33
CA LEU A 100 -4.99 0.26 -14.47
C LEU A 100 -5.15 1.75 -14.15
N LEU A 101 -4.62 2.19 -12.99
CA LEU A 101 -4.62 3.61 -12.62
C LEU A 101 -3.36 4.28 -13.14
N THR A 102 -3.51 5.14 -14.14
CA THR A 102 -2.38 5.85 -14.79
C THR A 102 -2.00 7.16 -14.09
N GLY A 103 -2.79 7.59 -13.08
CA GLY A 103 -2.57 8.87 -12.41
C GLY A 103 -2.55 10.02 -13.42
N HIS A 104 -1.58 10.93 -13.27
CA HIS A 104 -1.39 12.07 -14.17
C HIS A 104 -0.68 11.71 -15.50
N ASN A 105 -0.36 10.44 -15.75
CA ASN A 105 0.27 10.01 -17.00
C ASN A 105 -0.73 9.91 -18.15
N ARG A 106 -1.14 11.09 -18.65
CA ARG A 106 -2.10 11.23 -19.76
C ARG A 106 -1.66 10.50 -21.03
N LYS A 107 -0.37 10.52 -21.35
CA LYS A 107 0.17 9.81 -22.53
C LYS A 107 -0.05 8.31 -22.46
N LEU A 108 0.11 7.71 -21.26
CA LEU A 108 -0.14 6.28 -21.07
C LEU A 108 -1.63 5.98 -21.11
N TYR A 109 -2.46 6.84 -20.50
CA TYR A 109 -3.91 6.71 -20.57
C TYR A 109 -4.38 6.66 -22.03
N GLU A 110 -4.03 7.67 -22.84
CA GLU A 110 -4.41 7.77 -24.26
C GLU A 110 -3.88 6.59 -25.10
N LYS A 111 -2.70 6.06 -24.73
CA LYS A 111 -2.11 4.91 -25.41
C LYS A 111 -2.88 3.62 -25.15
N LEU A 112 -3.50 3.43 -23.99
CA LEU A 112 -4.04 2.14 -23.55
C LEU A 112 -5.57 2.12 -23.46
N ALA A 113 -6.22 3.28 -23.30
CA ALA A 113 -7.67 3.35 -23.12
C ALA A 113 -8.43 2.71 -24.30
N GLY A 114 -9.35 1.78 -23.97
CA GLY A 114 -10.18 1.09 -24.95
C GLY A 114 -9.48 0.09 -25.85
N ARG A 115 -8.18 -0.22 -25.62
CA ARG A 115 -7.42 -1.14 -26.49
C ARG A 115 -7.48 -2.60 -26.05
N HIS A 116 -7.78 -2.85 -24.81
CA HIS A 116 -7.74 -4.17 -24.20
C HIS A 116 -9.08 -4.44 -23.51
N PRO A 117 -9.88 -5.41 -23.93
CA PRO A 117 -11.23 -5.62 -23.41
C PRO A 117 -11.27 -5.97 -21.91
N HIS A 118 -10.23 -6.61 -21.37
CA HIS A 118 -10.11 -6.97 -19.95
C HIS A 118 -9.25 -6.01 -19.14
N ILE A 119 -8.91 -4.81 -19.68
CA ILE A 119 -8.17 -3.78 -18.96
C ILE A 119 -8.96 -2.47 -18.96
N GLN A 120 -9.52 -2.14 -17.83
CA GLN A 120 -10.08 -0.81 -17.57
C GLN A 120 -8.96 0.18 -17.27
N VAL A 121 -8.78 1.18 -18.12
CA VAL A 121 -7.79 2.23 -17.89
C VAL A 121 -8.47 3.45 -17.27
N VAL A 122 -7.93 3.89 -16.14
CA VAL A 122 -8.45 5.04 -15.37
C VAL A 122 -7.32 6.05 -15.21
N GLY A 123 -7.61 7.33 -15.41
CA GLY A 123 -6.68 8.45 -15.19
C GLY A 123 -6.44 8.73 -13.71
N PHE A 124 -6.21 10.01 -13.39
CA PHE A 124 -6.15 10.44 -11.99
C PHE A 124 -7.53 10.29 -11.32
N THR A 125 -7.51 9.76 -10.10
CA THR A 125 -8.69 9.63 -9.26
C THR A 125 -8.32 9.84 -7.79
N ASP A 126 -9.19 10.46 -7.02
CA ASP A 126 -9.11 10.58 -5.57
C ASP A 126 -9.82 9.42 -4.84
N ARG A 127 -10.52 8.55 -5.60
CA ARG A 127 -11.30 7.41 -5.12
C ARG A 127 -10.55 6.08 -5.27
N VAL A 128 -9.25 6.06 -5.04
CA VAL A 128 -8.41 4.84 -5.10
C VAL A 128 -8.95 3.74 -4.20
N TYR A 129 -9.53 4.10 -3.06
CA TYR A 129 -10.14 3.17 -2.10
C TYR A 129 -11.26 2.31 -2.71
N ASP A 130 -12.03 2.81 -3.68
CA ASP A 130 -13.07 2.01 -4.35
C ASP A 130 -12.48 0.89 -5.20
N TYR A 131 -11.38 1.18 -5.88
CA TYR A 131 -10.65 0.19 -6.70
C TYR A 131 -9.92 -0.84 -5.83
N MET A 132 -9.27 -0.38 -4.75
CA MET A 132 -8.64 -1.29 -3.77
C MET A 132 -9.67 -2.22 -3.13
N ALA A 133 -10.84 -1.70 -2.85
CA ALA A 133 -11.93 -2.45 -2.27
C ALA A 133 -12.44 -3.60 -3.15
N GLN A 134 -12.30 -3.49 -4.45
CA GLN A 134 -12.81 -4.46 -5.42
C GLN A 134 -11.73 -5.46 -5.88
N ALA A 135 -10.45 -5.17 -5.63
CA ALA A 135 -9.34 -5.96 -6.11
C ALA A 135 -9.02 -7.18 -5.23
N ASP A 136 -8.51 -8.23 -5.84
CA ASP A 136 -7.97 -9.41 -5.17
C ASP A 136 -6.46 -9.27 -4.88
N LEU A 137 -5.75 -8.60 -5.78
CA LEU A 137 -4.31 -8.34 -5.72
C LEU A 137 -4.01 -6.95 -6.26
N MET A 138 -3.05 -6.25 -5.66
CA MET A 138 -2.52 -5.00 -6.18
C MET A 138 -1.08 -5.17 -6.64
N LEU A 139 -0.75 -4.63 -7.81
CA LEU A 139 0.61 -4.45 -8.30
C LEU A 139 0.96 -2.95 -8.27
N SER A 140 1.91 -2.56 -7.45
CA SER A 140 2.28 -1.14 -7.28
C SER A 140 3.71 -0.95 -6.77
N LYS A 141 4.16 0.28 -6.74
CA LYS A 141 5.37 0.69 -6.01
C LYS A 141 5.12 0.59 -4.50
N PRO A 142 6.09 0.12 -3.71
CA PRO A 142 5.93 0.01 -2.26
C PRO A 142 6.16 1.36 -1.55
N GLY A 143 5.36 2.38 -1.89
CA GLY A 143 5.34 3.65 -1.17
C GLY A 143 4.72 3.48 0.22
N GLY A 144 5.23 4.20 1.23
CA GLY A 144 4.78 4.01 2.62
C GLY A 144 3.28 4.23 2.80
N ILE A 145 2.72 5.32 2.26
CA ILE A 145 1.27 5.59 2.32
C ILE A 145 0.49 4.46 1.62
N THR A 146 0.86 4.12 0.39
CA THR A 146 0.19 3.05 -0.38
C THR A 146 0.24 1.71 0.35
N LEU A 147 1.37 1.39 1.01
CA LEU A 147 1.51 0.19 1.80
C LEU A 147 0.49 0.13 2.95
N PHE A 148 0.27 1.24 3.65
CA PHE A 148 -0.73 1.29 4.72
C PHE A 148 -2.16 1.32 4.19
N GLU A 149 -2.40 1.96 3.05
CA GLU A 149 -3.68 1.87 2.34
C GLU A 149 -4.03 0.40 2.02
N THR A 150 -3.06 -0.41 1.56
CA THR A 150 -3.28 -1.86 1.31
C THR A 150 -3.52 -2.65 2.59
N ILE A 151 -2.77 -2.36 3.67
CA ILE A 151 -2.96 -3.02 4.97
C ILE A 151 -4.38 -2.77 5.50
N PHE A 152 -4.82 -1.51 5.47
CA PHE A 152 -6.15 -1.16 5.98
C PHE A 152 -7.28 -1.69 5.07
N SER A 153 -7.06 -1.75 3.75
CA SER A 153 -8.00 -2.36 2.79
C SER A 153 -7.95 -3.90 2.77
N GLU A 154 -7.03 -4.53 3.49
CA GLU A 154 -6.77 -5.98 3.46
C GLU A 154 -6.51 -6.49 2.02
N LEU A 155 -5.82 -5.70 1.20
CA LEU A 155 -5.51 -6.01 -0.19
C LEU A 155 -4.06 -6.49 -0.33
N PRO A 156 -3.82 -7.80 -0.62
CA PRO A 156 -2.47 -8.30 -0.88
C PRO A 156 -1.74 -7.49 -1.93
N MET A 157 -0.44 -7.25 -1.70
CA MET A 157 0.36 -6.41 -2.56
C MET A 157 1.50 -7.19 -3.21
N LEU A 158 1.61 -7.06 -4.52
CA LEU A 158 2.81 -7.40 -5.27
C LEU A 158 3.56 -6.08 -5.54
N ALA A 159 4.70 -5.91 -4.91
CA ALA A 159 5.50 -4.69 -5.07
C ALA A 159 6.45 -4.84 -6.26
N TRP A 160 6.49 -3.86 -7.17
CA TRP A 160 7.60 -3.81 -8.11
C TRP A 160 8.94 -3.69 -7.36
N GLU A 161 9.93 -4.41 -7.83
CA GLU A 161 11.28 -4.33 -7.28
C GLU A 161 11.73 -2.86 -7.17
N PRO A 162 11.99 -2.37 -5.93
CA PRO A 162 12.20 -0.96 -5.67
C PRO A 162 13.62 -0.50 -6.05
N THR A 163 13.75 0.76 -6.46
CA THR A 163 15.04 1.40 -6.74
C THR A 163 15.52 2.33 -5.64
N LEU A 164 14.57 3.02 -4.98
CA LEU A 164 14.89 3.95 -3.91
C LEU A 164 15.07 3.22 -2.58
N GLN A 165 15.94 3.74 -1.70
CA GLN A 165 16.24 3.08 -0.44
C GLN A 165 15.00 2.96 0.47
N GLN A 166 14.20 4.02 0.59
CA GLN A 166 12.97 3.99 1.38
C GLN A 166 11.97 2.97 0.83
N GLU A 167 11.84 2.84 -0.50
CA GLU A 167 10.99 1.83 -1.12
C GLU A 167 11.51 0.41 -0.85
N ARG A 168 12.84 0.21 -0.78
CA ARG A 168 13.43 -1.08 -0.40
C ARG A 168 13.11 -1.44 1.05
N ASP A 169 13.13 -0.48 1.96
CA ASP A 169 12.79 -0.70 3.36
C ASP A 169 11.31 -1.04 3.51
N ASN A 170 10.43 -0.34 2.79
CA ASN A 170 9.01 -0.63 2.71
C ASN A 170 8.75 -2.04 2.13
N ALA A 171 9.45 -2.43 1.05
CA ALA A 171 9.34 -3.76 0.47
C ALA A 171 9.83 -4.87 1.41
N ARG A 172 10.91 -4.64 2.15
CA ARG A 172 11.37 -5.57 3.19
C ARG A 172 10.35 -5.77 4.29
N PHE A 173 9.68 -4.68 4.70
CA PHE A 173 8.60 -4.77 5.68
C PHE A 173 7.43 -5.59 5.13
N LEU A 174 6.98 -5.29 3.91
CA LEU A 174 5.92 -6.02 3.22
C LEU A 174 6.17 -7.55 3.22
N VAL A 175 7.38 -7.96 2.83
CA VAL A 175 7.76 -9.38 2.77
C VAL A 175 7.88 -10.00 4.16
N ARG A 176 8.58 -9.32 5.10
CA ARG A 176 8.77 -9.82 6.47
C ARG A 176 7.46 -9.98 7.23
N ARG A 177 6.49 -9.12 6.97
CA ARG A 177 5.15 -9.20 7.59
C ARG A 177 4.23 -10.18 6.86
N GLY A 178 4.69 -10.79 5.75
CA GLY A 178 3.90 -11.75 4.99
C GLY A 178 2.63 -11.16 4.39
N ILE A 179 2.63 -9.87 4.05
CA ILE A 179 1.46 -9.15 3.50
C ILE A 179 1.57 -8.90 1.99
N GLY A 180 2.66 -9.37 1.38
CA GLY A 180 2.89 -9.28 -0.05
C GLY A 180 4.20 -9.90 -0.49
N ARG A 181 4.50 -9.79 -1.78
CA ARG A 181 5.74 -10.26 -2.40
C ARG A 181 6.35 -9.15 -3.25
N VAL A 182 7.60 -9.33 -3.69
CA VAL A 182 8.27 -8.44 -4.65
C VAL A 182 8.27 -9.10 -6.02
N ALA A 183 7.85 -8.37 -7.05
CA ALA A 183 7.92 -8.77 -8.45
C ALA A 183 9.17 -8.19 -9.09
N PRO A 184 9.85 -8.95 -9.99
CA PRO A 184 10.90 -8.42 -10.84
C PRO A 184 10.43 -7.22 -11.68
N ARG A 185 11.36 -6.39 -12.11
CA ARG A 185 11.03 -5.21 -12.94
C ARG A 185 10.85 -5.55 -14.41
N GLU A 186 11.50 -6.60 -14.89
CA GLU A 186 11.32 -7.05 -16.26
C GLU A 186 9.88 -7.60 -16.46
N PRO A 187 9.27 -7.30 -17.60
CA PRO A 187 7.86 -7.57 -17.86
C PRO A 187 7.46 -9.05 -17.71
N GLU A 188 8.32 -9.95 -18.18
CA GLU A 188 8.08 -11.39 -18.18
C GLU A 188 8.02 -11.94 -16.74
N GLY A 189 9.05 -11.66 -15.92
CA GLY A 189 9.08 -12.09 -14.51
C GLY A 189 8.03 -11.41 -13.67
N CYS A 190 7.69 -10.14 -13.98
CA CYS A 190 6.58 -9.45 -13.34
C CYS A 190 5.23 -10.14 -13.63
N LEU A 191 5.00 -10.53 -14.89
CA LEU A 191 3.77 -11.25 -15.28
C LEU A 191 3.69 -12.63 -14.64
N GLU A 192 4.80 -13.35 -14.55
CA GLU A 192 4.87 -14.63 -13.84
C GLU A 192 4.54 -14.47 -12.35
N ALA A 193 5.10 -13.44 -11.70
CA ALA A 193 4.79 -13.13 -10.32
C ALA A 193 3.31 -12.76 -10.09
N VAL A 194 2.71 -12.00 -11.01
CA VAL A 194 1.27 -11.70 -11.00
C VAL A 194 0.48 -12.99 -11.12
N ARG A 195 0.77 -13.82 -12.13
CA ARG A 195 0.06 -15.08 -12.36
C ARG A 195 0.19 -16.02 -11.17
N GLY A 196 1.41 -16.18 -10.64
CA GLY A 196 1.69 -17.07 -9.52
C GLY A 196 1.04 -16.66 -8.21
N LEU A 197 0.68 -15.37 -8.03
CA LEU A 197 0.02 -14.92 -6.81
C LEU A 197 -1.49 -14.68 -6.98
N LEU A 198 -1.94 -14.16 -8.12
CA LEU A 198 -3.35 -13.82 -8.36
C LEU A 198 -4.28 -15.04 -8.27
N TYR A 199 -3.77 -16.22 -8.63
CA TYR A 199 -4.54 -17.47 -8.60
C TYR A 199 -4.20 -18.37 -7.39
N ASP A 200 -3.33 -17.91 -6.46
CA ASP A 200 -2.96 -18.61 -5.24
C ASP A 200 -3.86 -18.16 -4.08
N ASP A 201 -5.05 -18.75 -4.01
CA ASP A 201 -6.04 -18.41 -2.98
C ASP A 201 -5.54 -18.60 -1.55
N PRO A 202 -4.83 -19.70 -1.22
CA PRO A 202 -4.26 -19.88 0.10
C PRO A 202 -3.26 -18.76 0.47
N ALA A 203 -2.40 -18.34 -0.47
CA ALA A 203 -1.45 -17.26 -0.22
C ALA A 203 -2.15 -15.91 -0.02
N LEU A 204 -3.14 -15.59 -0.86
CA LEU A 204 -3.91 -14.36 -0.72
C LEU A 204 -4.69 -14.32 0.61
N ALA A 205 -5.26 -15.44 1.04
CA ALA A 205 -5.97 -15.55 2.31
C ALA A 205 -5.02 -15.38 3.51
N ALA A 206 -3.84 -16.00 3.48
CA ALA A 206 -2.80 -15.85 4.49
C ALA A 206 -2.32 -14.40 4.61
N MET A 207 -2.07 -13.72 3.47
CA MET A 207 -1.68 -12.31 3.46
C MET A 207 -2.74 -11.42 4.10
N ARG A 208 -4.03 -11.63 3.81
CA ARG A 208 -5.13 -10.89 4.46
C ARG A 208 -5.19 -11.14 5.96
N ALA A 209 -4.96 -12.38 6.41
CA ALA A 209 -4.91 -12.70 7.83
C ALA A 209 -3.77 -11.96 8.54
N HIS A 210 -2.58 -11.91 7.94
CA HIS A 210 -1.44 -11.14 8.46
C HIS A 210 -1.73 -9.64 8.51
N MET A 211 -2.43 -9.08 7.51
CA MET A 211 -2.84 -7.67 7.52
C MET A 211 -3.81 -7.38 8.68
N ARG A 212 -4.78 -8.26 8.93
CA ARG A 212 -5.69 -8.13 10.08
C ARG A 212 -4.95 -8.16 11.41
N ALA A 213 -4.02 -9.10 11.58
CA ALA A 213 -3.19 -9.17 12.77
C ALA A 213 -2.35 -7.89 12.96
N LEU A 214 -1.74 -7.41 11.88
CA LEU A 214 -0.95 -6.18 11.90
C LEU A 214 -1.79 -4.96 12.29
N LYS A 215 -3.00 -4.82 11.77
CA LYS A 215 -3.92 -3.74 12.20
C LYS A 215 -4.19 -3.77 13.70
N GLY A 216 -4.32 -4.95 14.29
CA GLY A 216 -4.48 -5.11 15.74
C GLY A 216 -3.25 -4.71 16.57
N GLU A 217 -2.06 -4.69 15.96
CA GLU A 217 -0.84 -4.24 16.63
C GLU A 217 -0.66 -2.71 16.62
N LEU A 218 -1.40 -2.00 15.76
CA LEU A 218 -1.27 -0.57 15.59
C LEU A 218 -2.10 0.18 16.63
N GLU A 219 -1.53 1.24 17.17
CA GLU A 219 -2.20 2.17 18.08
C GLU A 219 -3.03 3.22 17.29
N ALA A 220 -3.59 2.82 16.14
CA ALA A 220 -4.30 3.75 15.25
C ALA A 220 -5.48 4.46 15.93
N GLN A 221 -6.16 3.77 16.85
CA GLN A 221 -7.24 4.36 17.65
C GLN A 221 -6.75 5.37 18.69
N SER A 222 -5.44 5.41 18.96
CA SER A 222 -4.84 6.33 19.91
C SER A 222 -4.40 7.66 19.27
N LEU A 223 -4.40 7.78 17.93
CA LEU A 223 -3.93 8.98 17.23
C LEU A 223 -4.66 10.25 17.72
N GLU A 224 -5.98 10.22 17.77
CA GLU A 224 -6.79 11.33 18.29
C GLU A 224 -6.46 11.64 19.74
N ARG A 225 -6.30 10.60 20.59
CA ARG A 225 -5.92 10.77 22.01
C ARG A 225 -4.53 11.38 22.16
N ILE A 226 -3.57 10.93 21.33
CA ILE A 226 -2.20 11.46 21.34
C ILE A 226 -2.21 12.94 20.96
N VAL A 227 -2.91 13.28 19.87
CA VAL A 227 -3.01 14.67 19.41
C VAL A 227 -3.72 15.54 20.44
N SER A 228 -4.87 15.08 20.97
CA SER A 228 -5.62 15.81 22.03
C SER A 228 -4.79 16.01 23.29
N ALA A 229 -4.03 15.00 23.74
CA ALA A 229 -3.16 15.13 24.91
C ALA A 229 -2.03 16.15 24.68
N LEU A 230 -1.47 16.21 23.46
CA LEU A 230 -0.42 17.17 23.12
C LEU A 230 -0.94 18.61 23.04
N THR A 231 -2.16 18.82 22.52
CA THR A 231 -2.79 20.15 22.43
C THR A 231 -3.17 20.65 23.82
N ALA A 232 -3.78 19.80 24.67
CA ALA A 232 -4.10 20.14 26.05
C ALA A 232 -2.87 20.51 26.88
N ALA A 233 -1.76 19.78 26.71
CA ALA A 233 -0.51 20.07 27.43
C ALA A 233 0.15 21.39 27.01
N LYS A 234 -0.17 21.94 25.85
CA LYS A 234 0.37 23.21 25.33
C LYS A 234 -0.52 24.43 25.62
N GLY A 235 -1.66 24.26 26.30
CA GLY A 235 -2.55 25.37 26.64
C GLY A 235 -3.11 26.10 25.41
N VAL A 236 -3.28 25.39 24.31
CA VAL A 236 -4.00 25.90 23.13
C VAL A 236 -5.48 25.72 23.41
N ASP A 237 -6.04 26.59 24.27
CA ASP A 237 -7.48 26.78 24.34
C ASP A 237 -7.90 27.57 23.09
N ASP A 238 -8.97 27.12 22.43
CA ASP A 238 -9.62 27.77 21.29
C ASP A 238 -10.08 29.22 21.58
#